data_400268df5df46efbd41f18d72c06bf31
#
_entry.id   400268df5df46efbd41f18d72c06bf31
#
_cell.length_a   1.000
_cell.length_b   1.000
_cell.length_c   1.000
_cell.angle_alpha   90.00
_cell.angle_beta   90.00
_cell.angle_gamma   90.00
#
_symmetry.space_group_name_H-M   'P 1'
#
loop_
_entity.id
_entity.type
_entity.pdbx_description
1 polymer ?
#
loop_
_entity_poly.entity_id
_entity_poly.type
_entity_poly.pdbx_seq_one_letter_code
_entity_poly.pdbx_strand_id
1 'polypeptide(L)'
;MRAMTRKCSICKELIDLKDANEDFFITPNNKVNHTHCYISEQTTRKRKPKTIEECQAYIDECRQVDREVEKKANIKTELYEFLFDMYNISYFPKYFYVKMDSIYKGTMKNLSKPVPPEDLLDMWRQKRNSLDKVAEQNRKKGNEISGVNRVSYDLAILLSKYDSYLKWKEQQKIAIAELDESKKRSIEKIEYTDVARPKRVNNTNNKVDINSMLDEI
;
A
#
# COMPACT_ATOMS: atom_id res chain seq x y z
N MET A 1 10.99 -11.95 -14.08
CA MET A 1 12.22 -11.66 -13.31
C MET A 1 13.07 -10.68 -14.10
N ARG A 2 13.54 -9.57 -13.47
CA ARG A 2 14.56 -8.72 -14.08
C ARG A 2 15.89 -9.47 -14.15
N ALA A 3 16.68 -9.24 -15.22
CA ALA A 3 18.05 -9.76 -15.26
C ALA A 3 18.83 -9.24 -14.05
N MET A 4 19.67 -10.08 -13.44
CA MET A 4 20.46 -9.71 -12.27
C MET A 4 21.49 -8.64 -12.58
N THR A 5 22.05 -8.65 -13.79
CA THR A 5 23.07 -7.70 -14.25
C THR A 5 22.63 -7.03 -15.55
N ARG A 6 22.93 -5.74 -15.69
CA ARG A 6 22.67 -4.96 -16.90
C ARG A 6 23.81 -3.99 -17.16
N LYS A 7 24.01 -3.60 -18.43
CA LYS A 7 25.04 -2.64 -18.79
C LYS A 7 24.53 -1.19 -18.60
N CYS A 8 25.36 -0.36 -18.02
CA CYS A 8 25.13 1.09 -18.01
C CYS A 8 24.99 1.59 -19.46
N SER A 9 23.95 2.41 -19.72
CA SER A 9 23.74 2.89 -21.10
C SER A 9 24.82 3.88 -21.56
N ILE A 10 25.58 4.46 -20.63
CA ILE A 10 26.62 5.48 -20.87
C ILE A 10 28.00 4.85 -20.93
N CYS A 11 28.53 4.33 -19.81
CA CYS A 11 29.89 3.77 -19.76
C CYS A 11 30.00 2.31 -20.26
N LYS A 12 28.87 1.59 -20.42
CA LYS A 12 28.78 0.19 -20.84
C LYS A 12 29.28 -0.83 -19.83
N GLU A 13 29.71 -0.42 -18.65
CA GLU A 13 30.06 -1.32 -17.55
C GLU A 13 28.83 -2.06 -17.01
N LEU A 14 29.05 -3.23 -16.42
CA LEU A 14 28.00 -4.05 -15.82
C LEU A 14 27.57 -3.44 -14.48
N ILE A 15 26.30 -3.41 -14.25
CA ILE A 15 25.64 -3.01 -12.99
C ILE A 15 24.94 -4.24 -12.44
N ASP A 16 25.22 -4.61 -11.19
CA ASP A 16 24.44 -5.62 -10.47
C ASP A 16 23.21 -4.96 -9.82
N LEU A 17 22.04 -5.27 -10.33
CA LEU A 17 20.78 -4.70 -9.84
C LEU A 17 20.36 -5.21 -8.44
N LYS A 18 21.13 -6.14 -7.86
CA LYS A 18 20.91 -6.64 -6.50
C LYS A 18 21.91 -6.11 -5.48
N ASP A 19 23.00 -5.53 -5.94
CA ASP A 19 23.98 -4.95 -5.03
C ASP A 19 23.48 -3.62 -4.50
N ALA A 20 23.21 -3.57 -3.19
CA ALA A 20 22.75 -2.36 -2.52
C ALA A 20 23.81 -1.24 -2.48
N ASN A 21 25.08 -1.56 -2.76
CA ASN A 21 26.18 -0.58 -2.80
C ASN A 21 26.35 0.07 -4.17
N GLU A 22 25.77 -0.51 -5.23
CA GLU A 22 25.81 0.10 -6.56
C GLU A 22 24.81 1.24 -6.68
N ASP A 23 25.33 2.44 -6.98
CA ASP A 23 24.53 3.65 -7.15
C ASP A 23 24.06 3.80 -8.61
N PHE A 24 22.87 3.27 -8.89
CA PHE A 24 22.23 3.29 -10.20
C PHE A 24 20.76 3.73 -10.14
N PHE A 25 20.18 3.98 -11.30
CA PHE A 25 18.76 4.18 -11.49
C PHE A 25 18.28 3.63 -12.84
N ILE A 26 16.97 3.39 -12.95
CA ILE A 26 16.33 2.90 -14.17
C ILE A 26 15.42 4.00 -14.71
N THR A 27 15.65 4.38 -15.97
CA THR A 27 14.81 5.39 -16.64
C THR A 27 13.45 4.81 -17.05
N PRO A 28 12.42 5.64 -17.32
CA PRO A 28 11.13 5.19 -17.84
C PRO A 28 11.23 4.37 -19.13
N ASN A 29 12.27 4.62 -19.93
CA ASN A 29 12.57 3.85 -21.14
C ASN A 29 13.34 2.55 -20.84
N ASN A 30 13.36 2.11 -19.61
CA ASN A 30 14.01 0.88 -19.16
C ASN A 30 15.53 0.82 -19.43
N LYS A 31 16.22 1.97 -19.46
CA LYS A 31 17.68 2.05 -19.50
C LYS A 31 18.24 2.16 -18.10
N VAL A 32 19.31 1.43 -17.81
CA VAL A 32 20.03 1.48 -16.53
C VAL A 32 21.24 2.37 -16.67
N ASN A 33 21.46 3.25 -15.71
CA ASN A 33 22.60 4.17 -15.68
C ASN A 33 23.17 4.24 -14.26
N HIS A 34 24.49 4.30 -14.14
CA HIS A 34 25.11 4.79 -12.91
C HIS A 34 24.71 6.24 -12.70
N THR A 35 24.46 6.64 -11.47
CA THR A 35 24.11 8.02 -11.11
C THR A 35 25.19 9.01 -11.53
N HIS A 36 26.45 8.70 -11.24
CA HIS A 36 27.59 9.54 -11.60
C HIS A 36 27.77 9.67 -13.13
N CYS A 37 27.60 8.59 -13.90
CA CYS A 37 27.68 8.63 -15.35
C CYS A 37 26.63 9.55 -15.96
N TYR A 38 25.40 9.48 -15.45
CA TYR A 38 24.33 10.34 -15.93
C TYR A 38 24.58 11.82 -15.61
N ILE A 39 24.95 12.13 -14.38
CA ILE A 39 25.27 13.51 -13.96
C ILE A 39 26.40 14.07 -14.82
N SER A 40 27.51 13.32 -14.97
CA SER A 40 28.64 13.76 -15.79
C SER A 40 28.25 14.02 -17.23
N GLU A 41 27.48 13.11 -17.87
CA GLU A 41 27.02 13.31 -19.24
C GLU A 41 26.12 14.54 -19.39
N GLN A 42 25.17 14.75 -18.47
CA GLN A 42 24.20 15.84 -18.59
C GLN A 42 24.82 17.22 -18.31
N THR A 43 25.77 17.30 -17.36
CA THR A 43 26.45 18.56 -17.01
C THR A 43 27.47 18.97 -18.06
N THR A 44 28.08 18.02 -18.79
CA THR A 44 29.11 18.30 -19.81
C THR A 44 28.55 18.52 -21.22
N ARG A 45 27.25 18.43 -21.42
CA ARG A 45 26.60 18.62 -22.73
C ARG A 45 26.83 20.01 -23.29
N LYS A 46 27.25 20.08 -24.55
CA LYS A 46 27.47 21.36 -25.27
C LYS A 46 26.19 22.18 -25.47
N ARG A 47 25.02 21.51 -25.57
CA ARG A 47 23.73 22.18 -25.74
C ARG A 47 22.85 21.88 -24.52
N LYS A 48 22.40 22.92 -23.82
CA LYS A 48 21.55 22.88 -22.64
C LYS A 48 22.08 21.91 -21.55
N PRO A 49 23.26 22.22 -20.98
CA PRO A 49 23.77 21.48 -19.83
C PRO A 49 22.75 21.60 -18.69
N LYS A 50 22.58 20.54 -17.93
CA LYS A 50 21.73 20.52 -16.73
C LYS A 50 22.57 20.83 -15.51
N THR A 51 21.96 21.40 -14.48
CA THR A 51 22.61 21.53 -13.17
C THR A 51 22.64 20.16 -12.46
N ILE A 52 23.46 20.03 -11.43
CA ILE A 52 23.53 18.78 -10.63
C ILE A 52 22.19 18.54 -9.93
N GLU A 53 21.58 19.61 -9.42
CA GLU A 53 20.27 19.55 -8.74
C GLU A 53 19.15 19.07 -9.68
N GLU A 54 19.13 19.55 -10.92
CA GLU A 54 18.18 19.07 -11.94
C GLU A 54 18.39 17.60 -12.29
N CYS A 55 19.65 17.16 -12.35
CA CYS A 55 19.97 15.75 -12.58
C CYS A 55 19.52 14.89 -11.40
N GLN A 56 19.77 15.34 -10.18
CA GLN A 56 19.38 14.62 -8.97
C GLN A 56 17.85 14.50 -8.85
N ALA A 57 17.12 15.60 -9.07
CA ALA A 57 15.66 15.57 -9.06
C ALA A 57 15.08 14.55 -10.06
N TYR A 58 15.63 14.49 -11.27
CA TYR A 58 15.24 13.50 -12.27
C TYR A 58 15.56 12.07 -11.85
N ILE A 59 16.72 11.82 -11.24
CA ILE A 59 17.12 10.50 -10.73
C ILE A 59 16.15 10.04 -9.64
N ASP A 60 15.79 10.94 -8.71
CA ASP A 60 14.89 10.64 -7.60
C ASP A 60 13.47 10.32 -8.11
N GLU A 61 12.99 11.06 -9.12
CA GLU A 61 11.73 10.75 -9.80
C GLU A 61 11.76 9.35 -10.43
N CYS A 62 12.83 9.01 -11.16
CA CYS A 62 12.99 7.68 -11.76
C CYS A 62 13.00 6.57 -10.70
N ARG A 63 13.70 6.77 -9.58
CA ARG A 63 13.74 5.82 -8.46
C ARG A 63 12.38 5.64 -7.79
N GLN A 64 11.60 6.72 -7.68
CA GLN A 64 10.25 6.64 -7.14
C GLN A 64 9.34 5.81 -8.05
N VAL A 65 9.34 6.08 -9.34
CA VAL A 65 8.57 5.31 -10.33
C VAL A 65 8.98 3.82 -10.30
N ASP A 66 10.26 3.52 -10.22
CA ASP A 66 10.75 2.14 -10.18
C ASP A 66 10.28 1.40 -8.92
N ARG A 67 10.35 2.06 -7.74
CA ARG A 67 9.80 1.51 -6.48
C ARG A 67 8.31 1.23 -6.56
N GLU A 68 7.53 2.10 -7.19
CA GLU A 68 6.09 1.89 -7.37
C GLU A 68 5.79 0.70 -8.28
N VAL A 69 6.58 0.52 -9.36
CA VAL A 69 6.46 -0.63 -10.25
C VAL A 69 6.79 -1.93 -9.53
N GLU A 70 7.85 -1.95 -8.74
CA GLU A 70 8.21 -3.12 -7.91
C GLU A 70 7.14 -3.43 -6.86
N LYS A 71 6.65 -2.42 -6.16
CA LYS A 71 5.57 -2.60 -5.20
C LYS A 71 4.33 -3.23 -5.84
N LYS A 72 3.91 -2.72 -7.00
CA LYS A 72 2.77 -3.30 -7.74
C LYS A 72 3.04 -4.74 -8.19
N ALA A 73 4.27 -5.07 -8.60
CA ALA A 73 4.65 -6.42 -8.97
C ALA A 73 4.62 -7.37 -7.77
N ASN A 74 5.13 -6.94 -6.62
CA ASN A 74 5.14 -7.71 -5.36
C ASN A 74 3.72 -7.99 -4.88
N ILE A 75 2.81 -7.00 -4.93
CA ILE A 75 1.41 -7.17 -4.55
C ILE A 75 0.69 -8.17 -5.46
N LYS A 76 0.96 -8.16 -6.77
CA LYS A 76 0.41 -9.18 -7.67
C LYS A 76 0.88 -10.58 -7.28
N THR A 77 2.15 -10.73 -6.95
CA THR A 77 2.71 -12.01 -6.50
C THR A 77 2.04 -12.45 -5.20
N GLU A 78 1.94 -11.56 -4.22
CA GLU A 78 1.26 -11.81 -2.95
C GLU A 78 -0.21 -12.24 -3.13
N LEU A 79 -0.94 -11.58 -4.05
CA LEU A 79 -2.30 -11.98 -4.38
C LEU A 79 -2.37 -13.42 -4.92
N TYR A 80 -1.48 -13.79 -5.85
CA TYR A 80 -1.49 -15.14 -6.40
C TYR A 80 -1.09 -16.19 -5.36
N GLU A 81 -0.09 -15.93 -4.51
CA GLU A 81 0.29 -16.80 -3.41
C GLU A 81 -0.87 -16.99 -2.43
N PHE A 82 -1.55 -15.91 -2.06
CA PHE A 82 -2.74 -15.97 -1.21
C PHE A 82 -3.84 -16.83 -1.84
N LEU A 83 -4.07 -16.73 -3.16
CA LEU A 83 -5.06 -17.55 -3.85
C LEU A 83 -4.65 -19.01 -3.95
N PHE A 84 -3.37 -19.31 -4.15
CA PHE A 84 -2.86 -20.68 -4.14
C PHE A 84 -3.12 -21.33 -2.79
N ASP A 85 -2.81 -20.65 -1.70
CA ASP A 85 -3.03 -21.16 -0.34
C ASP A 85 -4.51 -21.30 0.00
N MET A 86 -5.32 -20.28 -0.29
CA MET A 86 -6.75 -20.28 0.07
C MET A 86 -7.55 -21.39 -0.63
N TYR A 87 -7.23 -21.65 -1.91
CA TYR A 87 -7.98 -22.61 -2.73
C TYR A 87 -7.26 -23.94 -2.93
N ASN A 88 -6.10 -24.12 -2.29
CA ASN A 88 -5.24 -25.31 -2.40
C ASN A 88 -4.97 -25.71 -3.86
N ILE A 89 -4.50 -24.76 -4.66
CA ILE A 89 -4.16 -24.94 -6.07
C ILE A 89 -2.69 -24.58 -6.29
N SER A 90 -2.02 -25.30 -7.21
CA SER A 90 -0.59 -25.12 -7.46
C SER A 90 -0.30 -24.20 -8.64
N TYR A 91 -1.26 -23.96 -9.52
CA TYR A 91 -1.08 -23.10 -10.70
C TYR A 91 -2.43 -22.61 -11.23
N PHE A 92 -2.37 -21.48 -11.95
CA PHE A 92 -3.50 -21.00 -12.74
C PHE A 92 -3.26 -21.27 -14.24
N PRO A 93 -4.29 -21.63 -15.00
CA PRO A 93 -4.19 -21.72 -16.44
C PRO A 93 -4.01 -20.35 -17.08
N LYS A 94 -3.37 -20.29 -18.25
CA LYS A 94 -3.02 -19.03 -18.94
C LYS A 94 -4.21 -18.06 -19.09
N TYR A 95 -5.40 -18.57 -19.36
CA TYR A 95 -6.60 -17.72 -19.51
C TYR A 95 -6.94 -16.94 -18.23
N PHE A 96 -6.64 -17.48 -17.05
CA PHE A 96 -6.90 -16.80 -15.78
C PHE A 96 -6.01 -15.56 -15.63
N TYR A 97 -4.72 -15.66 -15.96
CA TYR A 97 -3.81 -14.51 -15.95
C TYR A 97 -4.24 -13.43 -16.94
N VAL A 98 -4.69 -13.81 -18.14
CA VAL A 98 -5.22 -12.87 -19.14
C VAL A 98 -6.49 -12.18 -18.61
N LYS A 99 -7.39 -12.92 -17.95
CA LYS A 99 -8.57 -12.38 -17.32
C LYS A 99 -8.20 -11.38 -16.22
N MET A 100 -7.26 -11.73 -15.34
CA MET A 100 -6.78 -10.83 -14.27
C MET A 100 -6.16 -9.55 -14.84
N ASP A 101 -5.34 -9.66 -15.89
CA ASP A 101 -4.77 -8.49 -16.55
C ASP A 101 -5.84 -7.56 -17.15
N SER A 102 -6.89 -8.13 -17.72
CA SER A 102 -8.06 -7.36 -18.21
C SER A 102 -8.81 -6.64 -17.10
N ILE A 103 -8.88 -7.23 -15.89
CA ILE A 103 -9.48 -6.62 -14.70
C ILE A 103 -8.61 -5.47 -14.21
N TYR A 104 -7.30 -5.66 -14.11
CA TYR A 104 -6.36 -4.61 -13.69
C TYR A 104 -6.36 -3.41 -14.63
N LYS A 105 -6.58 -3.63 -15.93
CA LYS A 105 -6.67 -2.59 -16.96
C LYS A 105 -8.07 -1.99 -17.10
N GLY A 106 -9.10 -2.57 -16.48
CA GLY A 106 -10.49 -2.14 -16.66
C GLY A 106 -11.06 -2.41 -18.05
N THR A 107 -10.47 -3.35 -18.81
CA THR A 107 -10.92 -3.68 -20.19
C THR A 107 -11.95 -4.82 -20.22
N MET A 108 -12.32 -5.36 -19.06
CA MET A 108 -13.32 -6.41 -18.96
C MET A 108 -14.73 -5.86 -19.22
N LYS A 109 -15.54 -6.55 -20.03
CA LYS A 109 -16.83 -6.10 -20.59
C LYS A 109 -17.86 -5.60 -19.57
N ASN A 110 -17.78 -6.03 -18.31
CA ASN A 110 -18.73 -5.67 -17.24
C ASN A 110 -18.08 -4.86 -16.13
N LEU A 111 -16.92 -4.30 -16.36
CA LEU A 111 -16.21 -3.51 -15.37
C LEU A 111 -16.21 -2.04 -15.79
N SER A 112 -16.72 -1.18 -14.93
CA SER A 112 -16.73 0.27 -15.19
C SER A 112 -15.39 0.96 -14.90
N LYS A 113 -14.54 0.30 -14.11
CA LYS A 113 -13.26 0.86 -13.62
C LYS A 113 -12.19 -0.23 -13.50
N PRO A 114 -10.90 0.10 -13.67
CA PRO A 114 -9.81 -0.82 -13.35
C PRO A 114 -9.82 -1.18 -11.86
N VAL A 115 -9.56 -2.45 -11.56
CA VAL A 115 -9.46 -2.94 -10.18
C VAL A 115 -8.00 -3.25 -9.87
N PRO A 116 -7.34 -2.48 -8.99
CA PRO A 116 -5.96 -2.73 -8.61
C PRO A 116 -5.79 -4.08 -7.90
N PRO A 117 -4.62 -4.74 -8.02
CA PRO A 117 -4.34 -5.99 -7.30
C PRO A 117 -4.45 -5.84 -5.77
N GLU A 118 -4.10 -4.67 -5.24
CA GLU A 118 -4.21 -4.31 -3.82
C GLU A 118 -5.65 -4.40 -3.32
N ASP A 119 -6.57 -3.80 -4.06
CA ASP A 119 -7.99 -3.81 -3.71
C ASP A 119 -8.58 -5.22 -3.77
N LEU A 120 -8.18 -6.02 -4.78
CA LEU A 120 -8.62 -7.41 -4.88
C LEU A 120 -8.11 -8.24 -3.70
N LEU A 121 -6.84 -8.12 -3.34
CA LEU A 121 -6.26 -8.84 -2.21
C LEU A 121 -6.97 -8.48 -0.91
N ASP A 122 -7.19 -7.19 -0.67
CA ASP A 122 -7.90 -6.71 0.52
C ASP A 122 -9.35 -7.23 0.56
N MET A 123 -10.09 -7.14 -0.55
CA MET A 123 -11.45 -7.67 -0.65
C MET A 123 -11.51 -9.16 -0.38
N TRP A 124 -10.57 -9.94 -0.90
CA TRP A 124 -10.50 -11.39 -0.64
C TRP A 124 -10.25 -11.68 0.83
N ARG A 125 -9.30 -11.00 1.45
CA ARG A 125 -8.99 -11.14 2.89
C ARG A 125 -10.21 -10.83 3.75
N GLN A 126 -10.90 -9.72 3.47
CA GLN A 126 -12.07 -9.29 4.22
C GLN A 126 -13.29 -10.21 4.02
N LYS A 127 -13.47 -10.74 2.81
CA LYS A 127 -14.64 -11.54 2.45
C LYS A 127 -14.43 -13.04 2.54
N ARG A 128 -13.25 -13.53 2.91
CA ARG A 128 -12.89 -14.94 2.99
C ARG A 128 -14.00 -15.78 3.64
N ASN A 129 -14.41 -15.44 4.85
CA ASN A 129 -15.44 -16.18 5.60
C ASN A 129 -16.81 -16.16 4.90
N SER A 130 -17.15 -15.08 4.19
CA SER A 130 -18.40 -14.98 3.44
C SER A 130 -18.37 -15.84 2.18
N LEU A 131 -17.24 -15.87 1.48
CA LEU A 131 -17.04 -16.70 0.30
C LEU A 131 -17.07 -18.20 0.66
N ASP A 132 -16.48 -18.58 1.80
CA ASP A 132 -16.53 -19.95 2.30
C ASP A 132 -17.96 -20.37 2.64
N LYS A 133 -18.77 -19.50 3.26
CA LYS A 133 -20.20 -19.76 3.52
C LYS A 133 -21.00 -19.95 2.23
N VAL A 134 -20.73 -19.14 1.19
CA VAL A 134 -21.38 -19.29 -0.11
C VAL A 134 -20.99 -20.62 -0.76
N ALA A 135 -19.72 -21.01 -0.71
CA ALA A 135 -19.26 -22.29 -1.23
C ALA A 135 -19.93 -23.47 -0.50
N GLU A 136 -20.05 -23.41 0.83
CA GLU A 136 -20.72 -24.41 1.63
C GLU A 136 -22.22 -24.53 1.28
N GLN A 137 -22.88 -23.39 1.08
CA GLN A 137 -24.29 -23.39 0.64
C GLN A 137 -24.46 -24.01 -0.75
N ASN A 138 -23.55 -23.73 -1.69
CA ASN A 138 -23.57 -24.33 -3.02
C ASN A 138 -23.35 -25.85 -2.95
N ARG A 139 -22.41 -26.30 -2.10
CA ARG A 139 -22.16 -27.72 -1.86
C ARG A 139 -23.44 -28.45 -1.31
N LYS A 140 -24.12 -27.84 -0.35
CA LYS A 140 -25.36 -28.36 0.20
C LYS A 140 -26.49 -28.47 -0.84
N LYS A 141 -26.47 -27.63 -1.87
CA LYS A 141 -27.42 -27.67 -3.00
C LYS A 141 -27.00 -28.64 -4.11
N GLY A 142 -25.92 -29.39 -3.93
CA GLY A 142 -25.38 -30.32 -4.94
C GLY A 142 -24.52 -29.65 -6.04
N ASN A 143 -24.23 -28.35 -5.92
CA ASN A 143 -23.40 -27.61 -6.86
C ASN A 143 -21.99 -27.39 -6.26
N GLU A 144 -21.18 -28.43 -6.27
CA GLU A 144 -19.80 -28.31 -5.79
C GLU A 144 -18.92 -27.67 -6.86
N ILE A 145 -18.38 -26.51 -6.54
CA ILE A 145 -17.43 -25.78 -7.37
C ILE A 145 -16.08 -25.84 -6.66
N SER A 146 -15.05 -26.35 -7.34
CA SER A 146 -13.71 -26.52 -6.76
C SER A 146 -12.60 -25.92 -7.64
N GLY A 147 -11.39 -25.79 -7.07
CA GLY A 147 -10.19 -25.33 -7.78
C GLY A 147 -10.36 -23.98 -8.45
N VAL A 148 -9.81 -23.84 -9.67
CA VAL A 148 -9.82 -22.57 -10.43
C VAL A 148 -11.24 -22.07 -10.75
N ASN A 149 -12.20 -22.97 -10.88
CA ASN A 149 -13.61 -22.59 -11.10
C ASN A 149 -14.18 -21.88 -9.89
N ARG A 150 -13.84 -22.33 -8.67
CA ARG A 150 -14.22 -21.65 -7.43
C ARG A 150 -13.58 -20.27 -7.34
N VAL A 151 -12.28 -20.14 -7.64
CA VAL A 151 -11.62 -18.81 -7.69
C VAL A 151 -12.33 -17.88 -8.67
N SER A 152 -12.70 -18.39 -9.85
CA SER A 152 -13.38 -17.59 -10.88
C SER A 152 -14.80 -17.18 -10.47
N TYR A 153 -15.49 -18.00 -9.71
CA TYR A 153 -16.82 -17.73 -9.14
C TYR A 153 -16.73 -16.68 -8.04
N ASP A 154 -15.82 -16.86 -7.09
CA ASP A 154 -15.61 -15.93 -5.98
C ASP A 154 -15.12 -14.57 -6.49
N LEU A 155 -14.25 -14.55 -7.51
CA LEU A 155 -13.84 -13.34 -8.20
C LEU A 155 -15.04 -12.58 -8.79
N ALA A 156 -15.98 -13.27 -9.42
CA ALA A 156 -17.19 -12.63 -9.95
C ALA A 156 -18.05 -11.99 -8.85
N ILE A 157 -18.16 -12.65 -7.68
CA ILE A 157 -18.83 -12.07 -6.49
C ILE A 157 -18.12 -10.81 -6.03
N LEU A 158 -16.78 -10.82 -5.90
CA LEU A 158 -16.03 -9.67 -5.45
C LEU A 158 -16.16 -8.51 -6.44
N LEU A 159 -16.01 -8.75 -7.73
CA LEU A 159 -16.17 -7.73 -8.75
C LEU A 159 -17.56 -7.08 -8.72
N SER A 160 -18.62 -7.85 -8.47
CA SER A 160 -19.98 -7.30 -8.31
C SER A 160 -20.13 -6.39 -7.08
N LYS A 161 -19.24 -6.50 -6.10
CA LYS A 161 -19.24 -5.71 -4.86
C LYS A 161 -18.18 -4.59 -4.86
N TYR A 162 -17.43 -4.41 -5.96
CA TYR A 162 -16.32 -3.48 -5.99
C TYR A 162 -16.73 -2.02 -5.75
N ASP A 163 -17.82 -1.56 -6.34
CA ASP A 163 -18.32 -0.20 -6.09
C ASP A 163 -18.71 0.04 -4.62
N SER A 164 -19.28 -0.98 -3.96
CA SER A 164 -19.60 -0.92 -2.53
C SER A 164 -18.33 -0.89 -1.68
N TYR A 165 -17.31 -1.65 -2.08
CA TYR A 165 -16.00 -1.66 -1.44
C TYR A 165 -15.31 -0.29 -1.56
N LEU A 166 -15.35 0.37 -2.70
CA LEU A 166 -14.78 1.70 -2.88
C LEU A 166 -15.45 2.74 -1.95
N LYS A 167 -16.77 2.70 -1.83
CA LYS A 167 -17.50 3.57 -0.89
C LYS A 167 -17.08 3.31 0.56
N TRP A 168 -16.98 2.05 0.94
CA TRP A 168 -16.52 1.67 2.28
C TRP A 168 -15.08 2.16 2.53
N LYS A 169 -14.17 1.95 1.57
CA LYS A 169 -12.77 2.39 1.66
C LYS A 169 -12.64 3.90 1.83
N GLU A 170 -13.48 4.66 1.16
CA GLU A 170 -13.53 6.13 1.31
C GLU A 170 -14.03 6.54 2.70
N GLN A 171 -15.08 5.89 3.20
CA GLN A 171 -15.57 6.13 4.57
C GLN A 171 -14.50 5.80 5.62
N GLN A 172 -13.73 4.72 5.43
CA GLN A 172 -12.62 4.37 6.32
C GLN A 172 -11.53 5.45 6.32
N LYS A 173 -11.17 6.00 5.17
CA LYS A 173 -10.20 7.10 5.09
C LYS A 173 -10.68 8.34 5.85
N ILE A 174 -11.95 8.71 5.69
CA ILE A 174 -12.55 9.85 6.39
C ILE A 174 -12.51 9.60 7.90
N ALA A 175 -12.93 8.42 8.36
CA ALA A 175 -12.93 8.07 9.78
C ALA A 175 -11.53 8.08 10.40
N ILE A 176 -10.51 7.59 9.67
CA ILE A 176 -9.12 7.65 10.12
C ILE A 176 -8.65 9.10 10.22
N ALA A 177 -8.94 9.94 9.23
CA ALA A 177 -8.57 11.36 9.24
C ALA A 177 -9.22 12.11 10.43
N GLU A 178 -10.49 11.86 10.72
CA GLU A 178 -11.20 12.42 11.87
C GLU A 178 -10.59 11.98 13.20
N LEU A 179 -10.21 10.70 13.31
CA LEU A 179 -9.53 10.17 14.50
C LEU A 179 -8.17 10.83 14.72
N ASP A 180 -7.38 11.00 13.65
CA ASP A 180 -6.07 11.63 13.73
C ASP A 180 -6.19 13.13 14.10
N GLU A 181 -7.20 13.81 13.57
CA GLU A 181 -7.48 15.19 13.92
C GLU A 181 -7.94 15.31 15.39
N SER A 182 -8.79 14.40 15.85
CA SER A 182 -9.24 14.38 17.25
C SER A 182 -8.09 14.11 18.22
N LYS A 183 -7.16 13.22 17.86
CA LYS A 183 -5.94 12.97 18.65
C LYS A 183 -5.05 14.21 18.72
N LYS A 184 -4.83 14.90 17.60
CA LYS A 184 -4.05 16.16 17.57
C LYS A 184 -4.67 17.21 18.49
N ARG A 185 -5.99 17.43 18.39
CA ARG A 185 -6.72 18.37 19.26
C ARG A 185 -6.64 17.98 20.76
N SER A 186 -6.61 16.68 21.06
CA SER A 186 -6.46 16.20 22.45
C SER A 186 -5.05 16.46 22.99
N ILE A 187 -4.02 16.29 22.18
CA ILE A 187 -2.63 16.57 22.55
C ILE A 187 -2.44 18.08 22.77
N GLU A 188 -2.93 18.92 21.87
CA GLU A 188 -2.88 20.38 22.01
C GLU A 188 -3.58 20.86 23.30
N LYS A 189 -4.73 20.27 23.65
CA LYS A 189 -5.42 20.56 24.92
C LYS A 189 -4.60 20.18 26.14
N ILE A 190 -3.88 19.05 26.11
CA ILE A 190 -3.04 18.60 27.22
C ILE A 190 -1.86 19.58 27.41
N GLU A 191 -1.20 19.97 26.34
CA GLU A 191 -0.11 20.95 26.38
C GLU A 191 -0.59 22.30 26.92
N TYR A 192 -1.79 22.78 26.55
CA TYR A 192 -2.35 24.04 27.04
C TYR A 192 -2.73 23.96 28.52
N THR A 193 -3.18 22.80 29.01
CA THR A 193 -3.54 22.63 30.45
C THR A 193 -2.29 22.52 31.33
N ASP A 194 -1.20 21.99 30.84
CA ASP A 194 0.08 21.92 31.59
C ASP A 194 0.76 23.30 31.70
N VAL A 195 0.60 24.16 30.69
CA VAL A 195 1.09 25.55 30.75
C VAL A 195 0.25 26.46 31.67
N ALA A 196 -1.05 26.16 31.83
CA ALA A 196 -2.01 26.98 32.57
C ALA A 196 -2.16 26.61 34.04
N ARG A 197 -1.37 25.67 34.59
CA ARG A 197 -1.40 25.42 36.03
C ARG A 197 -0.76 26.58 36.80
N PRO A 198 -1.52 27.43 37.51
CA PRO A 198 -0.93 28.40 38.41
C PRO A 198 -0.12 27.63 39.46
N LYS A 199 1.13 28.04 39.67
CA LYS A 199 1.93 27.57 40.81
C LYS A 199 1.09 27.72 42.09
N ARG A 200 0.70 26.59 42.69
CA ARG A 200 0.07 26.61 44.03
C ARG A 200 1.07 27.30 44.94
N VAL A 201 0.73 28.50 45.34
CA VAL A 201 1.35 29.17 46.48
C VAL A 201 0.97 28.31 47.69
N ASN A 202 1.96 27.63 48.26
CA ASN A 202 1.79 26.91 49.52
C ASN A 202 1.52 27.96 50.62
N ASN A 203 0.26 28.27 50.84
CA ASN A 203 -0.16 28.92 52.09
C ASN A 203 -0.19 27.81 53.15
N THR A 204 0.98 27.62 53.79
CA THR A 204 1.04 26.97 55.10
C THR A 204 0.31 27.84 56.11
N ASN A 205 -0.87 27.40 56.47
CA ASN A 205 -1.52 27.58 57.77
C ASN A 205 -3.05 27.58 57.61
N ASN A 206 -3.60 26.38 57.65
CA ASN A 206 -4.88 26.07 58.29
C ASN A 206 -5.06 24.55 58.22
N LYS A 207 -4.59 23.89 59.33
CA LYS A 207 -5.04 22.54 59.62
C LYS A 207 -6.50 22.64 60.01
N VAL A 208 -7.42 22.36 59.11
CA VAL A 208 -8.79 22.02 59.43
C VAL A 208 -8.77 20.51 59.72
N ASP A 209 -8.97 20.19 60.99
CA ASP A 209 -9.08 18.83 61.49
C ASP A 209 -10.40 18.24 60.99
N ILE A 210 -10.33 17.34 60.04
CA ILE A 210 -11.49 16.69 59.39
C ILE A 210 -12.20 15.72 60.36
N ASN A 211 -11.58 15.38 61.51
CA ASN A 211 -12.16 14.46 62.49
C ASN A 211 -13.23 15.11 63.38
N SER A 212 -13.31 16.43 63.41
CA SER A 212 -14.36 17.13 64.23
C SER A 212 -15.70 17.26 63.52
N MET A 213 -15.85 16.87 62.27
CA MET A 213 -17.08 16.97 61.47
C MET A 213 -17.87 15.65 61.37
N LEU A 214 -17.39 14.55 61.96
CA LEU A 214 -18.05 13.22 61.85
C LEU A 214 -18.84 12.84 63.13
N ASP A 215 -18.85 13.63 64.16
CA ASP A 215 -19.55 13.33 65.41
C ASP A 215 -20.94 13.98 65.53
N GLU A 216 -21.48 14.61 64.49
CA GLU A 216 -22.84 15.20 64.50
C GLU A 216 -23.69 14.63 63.34
N ILE A 217 -23.89 13.28 63.26
CA ILE A 217 -25.07 12.70 62.60
C ILE A 217 -25.51 11.45 63.39
#